data_2a3ced39194b7cbaf05267b60a324adc
#
_entry.id   2a3ced39194b7cbaf05267b60a324adc
#
_cell.length_a   1.000
_cell.length_b   1.000
_cell.length_c   1.000
_cell.angle_alpha   90.00
_cell.angle_beta   90.00
_cell.angle_gamma   90.00
#
_symmetry.space_group_name_H-M   'P 1'
#
loop_
_entity.id
_entity.type
_entity.pdbx_description
1 polymer ?
#
loop_
_entity_poly.entity_id
_entity_poly.type
_entity_poly.pdbx_seq_one_letter_code
_entity_poly.pdbx_strand_id
1 'polypeptide(L)'
;MSSSLIQALVFNLRYEARDIISVELRPLSQEAGFPPAEAGSHIDLHLGNGLIRSYSLTNSGESDRYVVAVLKDRRSRGGSLYVHEQVRVGQVISISSPRNNFQLDEAASQNVLLAGGIGITPLYAMLKRLRELGRRTHLIYCARSRSDAAFVEDIQALVAASHDGALSVHFHFDDEKGAAPDLVRLFSNFSAETHFYCCGPGPMLEAYEKACDKLGYAHVHMERFAAAPELTDQVTDSAGYTVALKKSGKTVQVPPGTKLLDALLSAGCKVEFSCREGLCGACETRVLSGEVEHRDSILTKAERAANKSMMICVSGCRSGTLVLDA
;
A
#
# COMPACT_ATOMS: atom_id res chain seq x y z
N MET A 1 -14.78 -17.11 -2.95
CA MET A 1 -15.99 -16.47 -2.36
C MET A 1 -15.83 -15.00 -2.64
N SER A 2 -16.76 -14.34 -3.32
CA SER A 2 -16.71 -12.89 -3.51
C SER A 2 -16.72 -12.25 -2.12
N SER A 3 -15.66 -11.53 -1.76
CA SER A 3 -15.61 -10.80 -0.49
C SER A 3 -16.76 -9.79 -0.49
N SER A 4 -17.71 -9.96 0.43
CA SER A 4 -18.84 -9.04 0.55
C SER A 4 -18.32 -7.65 0.90
N LEU A 5 -18.70 -6.64 0.12
CA LEU A 5 -18.41 -5.25 0.42
C LEU A 5 -19.07 -4.84 1.73
N ILE A 6 -18.36 -4.10 2.54
CA ILE A 6 -18.83 -3.53 3.80
C ILE A 6 -19.37 -2.14 3.51
N GLN A 7 -20.58 -1.83 4.02
CA GLN A 7 -21.13 -0.48 3.94
C GLN A 7 -20.63 0.34 5.13
N ALA A 8 -20.02 1.48 4.87
CA ALA A 8 -19.42 2.35 5.86
C ALA A 8 -19.97 3.77 5.76
N LEU A 9 -20.30 4.36 6.90
CA LEU A 9 -20.72 5.76 7.01
C LEU A 9 -19.47 6.65 7.01
N VAL A 10 -19.40 7.63 6.14
CA VAL A 10 -18.44 8.73 6.25
C VAL A 10 -18.83 9.58 7.46
N PHE A 11 -18.12 9.40 8.57
CA PHE A 11 -18.45 10.02 9.84
C PHE A 11 -17.80 11.40 10.00
N ASN A 12 -16.56 11.54 9.54
CA ASN A 12 -15.81 12.79 9.65
C ASN A 12 -14.86 12.97 8.47
N LEU A 13 -14.62 14.25 8.11
CA LEU A 13 -13.57 14.69 7.19
C LEU A 13 -12.74 15.73 7.91
N ARG A 14 -11.43 15.49 8.04
CA ARG A 14 -10.50 16.40 8.74
C ARG A 14 -9.41 16.87 7.77
N TYR A 15 -9.11 18.16 7.79
CA TYR A 15 -7.92 18.71 7.14
C TYR A 15 -6.67 18.29 7.90
N GLU A 16 -5.71 17.66 7.23
CA GLU A 16 -4.46 17.18 7.83
C GLU A 16 -3.24 18.01 7.41
N ALA A 17 -3.19 18.38 6.12
CA ALA A 17 -2.12 19.18 5.53
C ALA A 17 -2.59 19.74 4.17
N ARG A 18 -1.74 20.50 3.49
CA ARG A 18 -2.04 20.98 2.14
C ARG A 18 -2.35 19.82 1.20
N ASP A 19 -3.52 19.87 0.58
CA ASP A 19 -4.02 18.82 -0.31
C ASP A 19 -4.19 17.43 0.36
N ILE A 20 -4.24 17.35 1.70
CA ILE A 20 -4.44 16.08 2.42
C ILE A 20 -5.63 16.21 3.39
N ILE A 21 -6.59 15.31 3.25
CA ILE A 21 -7.69 15.13 4.20
C ILE A 21 -7.70 13.72 4.73
N SER A 22 -8.12 13.53 5.98
CA SER A 22 -8.51 12.22 6.47
C SER A 22 -10.01 12.01 6.36
N VAL A 23 -10.39 10.75 6.14
CA VAL A 23 -11.78 10.28 6.07
C VAL A 23 -11.95 9.24 7.16
N GLU A 24 -12.77 9.55 8.18
CA GLU A 24 -13.19 8.61 9.19
C GLU A 24 -14.44 7.88 8.73
N LEU A 25 -14.36 6.57 8.71
CA LEU A 25 -15.44 5.66 8.36
C LEU A 25 -15.91 4.91 9.60
N ARG A 26 -17.23 4.78 9.76
CA ARG A 26 -17.83 3.98 10.84
C ARG A 26 -18.76 2.92 10.27
N PRO A 27 -18.91 1.76 10.96
CA PRO A 27 -19.89 0.75 10.56
C PRO A 27 -21.30 1.32 10.69
N LEU A 28 -22.21 0.92 9.78
CA LEU A 28 -23.63 1.33 9.86
C LEU A 28 -24.33 0.74 11.10
N SER A 29 -23.91 -0.45 11.55
CA SER A 29 -24.37 -1.07 12.78
C SER A 29 -23.21 -1.08 13.78
N GLN A 30 -23.42 -0.47 14.93
CA GLN A 30 -22.43 -0.47 16.02
C GLN A 30 -22.20 -1.87 16.61
N GLU A 31 -23.22 -2.75 16.55
CA GLU A 31 -23.12 -4.12 17.05
C GLU A 31 -22.20 -5.01 16.19
N ALA A 32 -22.15 -4.75 14.88
CA ALA A 32 -21.36 -5.56 13.96
C ALA A 32 -19.86 -5.21 13.97
N GLY A 33 -19.50 -3.95 14.22
CA GLY A 33 -18.12 -3.46 14.12
C GLY A 33 -17.51 -3.64 12.73
N PHE A 34 -16.28 -3.20 12.56
CA PHE A 34 -15.42 -3.55 11.42
C PHE A 34 -14.55 -4.77 11.74
N PRO A 35 -14.15 -5.56 10.75
CA PRO A 35 -13.11 -6.55 10.92
C PRO A 35 -11.84 -5.89 11.51
N PRO A 36 -11.10 -6.57 12.42
CA PRO A 36 -9.86 -6.01 12.96
C PRO A 36 -8.85 -5.78 11.82
N ALA A 37 -8.15 -4.66 11.88
CA ALA A 37 -7.09 -4.31 10.94
C ALA A 37 -5.75 -4.19 11.66
N GLU A 38 -4.73 -4.84 11.13
CA GLU A 38 -3.35 -4.73 11.62
C GLU A 38 -2.69 -3.45 11.09
N ALA A 39 -1.63 -2.99 11.76
CA ALA A 39 -0.81 -1.89 11.25
C ALA A 39 -0.16 -2.26 9.89
N GLY A 40 -0.24 -1.37 8.91
CA GLY A 40 0.14 -1.63 7.52
C GLY A 40 -1.01 -2.07 6.62
N SER A 41 -2.20 -2.34 7.18
CA SER A 41 -3.39 -2.68 6.38
C SER A 41 -3.89 -1.52 5.54
N HIS A 42 -4.53 -1.87 4.44
CA HIS A 42 -5.27 -0.95 3.55
C HIS A 42 -6.68 -1.47 3.25
N ILE A 43 -7.55 -0.58 2.83
CA ILE A 43 -8.89 -0.88 2.34
C ILE A 43 -9.10 -0.29 0.95
N ASP A 44 -10.02 -0.87 0.18
CA ASP A 44 -10.49 -0.27 -1.06
C ASP A 44 -11.74 0.57 -0.78
N LEU A 45 -11.76 1.79 -1.29
CA LEU A 45 -12.95 2.62 -1.36
C LEU A 45 -13.58 2.46 -2.75
N HIS A 46 -14.84 2.04 -2.80
CA HIS A 46 -15.65 1.98 -4.03
C HIS A 46 -16.34 3.33 -4.20
N LEU A 47 -15.81 4.16 -5.07
CA LEU A 47 -16.23 5.53 -5.27
C LEU A 47 -17.48 5.61 -6.18
N GLY A 48 -18.33 6.62 -5.98
CA GLY A 48 -19.56 6.78 -6.74
C GLY A 48 -19.39 7.00 -8.25
N ASN A 49 -18.16 7.33 -8.71
CA ASN A 49 -17.82 7.43 -10.12
C ASN A 49 -17.35 6.07 -10.74
N GLY A 50 -17.54 4.96 -10.02
CA GLY A 50 -17.17 3.62 -10.46
C GLY A 50 -15.69 3.27 -10.28
N LEU A 51 -14.87 4.18 -9.75
CA LEU A 51 -13.47 3.91 -9.47
C LEU A 51 -13.30 3.21 -8.12
N ILE A 52 -12.34 2.30 -8.06
CA ILE A 52 -11.89 1.66 -6.82
C ILE A 52 -10.48 2.16 -6.52
N ARG A 53 -10.23 2.60 -5.28
CA ARG A 53 -8.92 3.09 -4.85
C ARG A 53 -8.56 2.53 -3.49
N SER A 54 -7.35 2.01 -3.38
CA SER A 54 -6.80 1.48 -2.13
C SER A 54 -6.14 2.60 -1.33
N TYR A 55 -6.43 2.65 -0.03
CA TYR A 55 -5.83 3.60 0.90
C TYR A 55 -5.42 2.88 2.18
N SER A 56 -4.19 3.17 2.65
CA SER A 56 -3.69 2.62 3.90
C SER A 56 -4.48 3.17 5.08
N LEU A 57 -4.76 2.31 6.04
CA LEU A 57 -5.37 2.70 7.30
C LEU A 57 -4.33 3.42 8.18
N THR A 58 -4.74 4.54 8.76
CA THR A 58 -3.91 5.31 9.72
C THR A 58 -4.12 4.87 11.16
N ASN A 59 -5.04 3.93 11.39
CA ASN A 59 -5.33 3.30 12.68
C ASN A 59 -5.36 1.78 12.55
N SER A 60 -5.10 1.08 13.64
CA SER A 60 -5.10 -0.39 13.72
C SER A 60 -5.67 -0.84 15.05
N GLY A 61 -6.19 -2.08 15.10
CA GLY A 61 -6.73 -2.67 16.32
C GLY A 61 -8.12 -2.15 16.74
N GLU A 62 -8.65 -1.14 16.08
CA GLU A 62 -9.97 -0.56 16.36
C GLU A 62 -11.03 -1.24 15.49
N SER A 63 -12.21 -1.54 16.06
CA SER A 63 -13.34 -2.13 15.34
C SER A 63 -14.51 -1.14 15.11
N ASP A 64 -14.48 -0.01 15.79
CA ASP A 64 -15.52 1.02 15.73
C ASP A 64 -15.31 2.03 14.59
N ARG A 65 -14.10 2.09 14.03
CA ARG A 65 -13.77 3.00 12.93
C ARG A 65 -12.56 2.56 12.10
N TYR A 66 -12.55 2.99 10.84
CA TYR A 66 -11.38 3.05 9.98
C TYR A 66 -11.10 4.49 9.61
N VAL A 67 -9.82 4.85 9.55
CA VAL A 67 -9.38 6.18 9.12
C VAL A 67 -8.37 6.02 8.00
N VAL A 68 -8.63 6.66 6.87
CA VAL A 68 -7.69 6.75 5.75
C VAL A 68 -7.34 8.23 5.52
N ALA A 69 -6.11 8.52 5.06
CA ALA A 69 -5.78 9.88 4.62
C ALA A 69 -5.46 9.89 3.13
N VAL A 70 -5.98 10.90 2.45
CA VAL A 70 -5.97 10.99 0.99
C VAL A 70 -5.32 12.29 0.54
N LEU A 71 -4.21 12.15 -0.19
CA LEU A 71 -3.59 13.26 -0.89
C LEU A 71 -4.35 13.53 -2.19
N LYS A 72 -4.76 14.78 -2.43
CA LYS A 72 -5.27 15.25 -3.73
C LYS A 72 -4.14 15.26 -4.74
N ASP A 73 -3.96 14.16 -5.46
CA ASP A 73 -2.89 14.04 -6.43
C ASP A 73 -3.15 14.95 -7.63
N ARG A 74 -2.16 15.80 -7.99
CA ARG A 74 -2.22 16.71 -9.15
C ARG A 74 -2.36 15.96 -10.47
N ARG A 75 -1.90 14.70 -10.55
CA ARG A 75 -2.03 13.80 -11.69
C ARG A 75 -3.09 12.73 -11.45
N SER A 76 -4.11 13.05 -10.63
CA SER A 76 -5.17 12.12 -10.27
C SER A 76 -5.88 11.57 -11.52
N ARG A 77 -6.08 10.26 -11.53
CA ARG A 77 -6.98 9.57 -12.48
C ARG A 77 -8.43 9.54 -11.99
N GLY A 78 -8.86 10.62 -11.30
CA GLY A 78 -10.20 10.85 -10.81
C GLY A 78 -10.49 10.32 -9.40
N GLY A 79 -9.67 9.44 -8.81
CA GLY A 79 -9.95 8.83 -7.51
C GLY A 79 -9.77 9.80 -6.34
N SER A 80 -8.55 10.30 -6.11
CA SER A 80 -8.28 11.25 -5.03
C SER A 80 -9.05 12.56 -5.21
N LEU A 81 -9.23 13.01 -6.46
CA LEU A 81 -10.06 14.16 -6.77
C LEU A 81 -11.52 13.94 -6.31
N TYR A 82 -12.10 12.77 -6.63
CA TYR A 82 -13.45 12.41 -6.19
C TYR A 82 -13.58 12.43 -4.67
N VAL A 83 -12.61 11.87 -3.94
CA VAL A 83 -12.63 11.87 -2.47
C VAL A 83 -12.67 13.30 -1.92
N HIS A 84 -11.83 14.20 -2.43
CA HIS A 84 -11.80 15.59 -1.98
C HIS A 84 -13.04 16.41 -2.36
N GLU A 85 -13.62 16.17 -3.53
CA GLU A 85 -14.65 17.05 -4.10
C GLU A 85 -16.06 16.50 -3.97
N GLN A 86 -16.22 15.19 -3.80
CA GLN A 86 -17.56 14.57 -3.84
C GLN A 86 -17.92 13.79 -2.57
N VAL A 87 -16.95 13.30 -1.80
CA VAL A 87 -17.23 12.59 -0.54
C VAL A 87 -17.71 13.60 0.50
N ARG A 88 -18.78 13.26 1.22
CA ARG A 88 -19.42 14.12 2.23
C ARG A 88 -19.72 13.34 3.50
N VAL A 89 -19.64 14.01 4.64
CA VAL A 89 -20.09 13.48 5.93
C VAL A 89 -21.57 13.07 5.82
N GLY A 90 -21.91 11.92 6.37
CA GLY A 90 -23.24 11.32 6.29
C GLY A 90 -23.47 10.43 5.05
N GLN A 91 -22.54 10.42 4.09
CA GLN A 91 -22.61 9.52 2.93
C GLN A 91 -22.25 8.10 3.32
N VAL A 92 -22.88 7.12 2.68
CA VAL A 92 -22.50 5.70 2.78
C VAL A 92 -21.60 5.33 1.60
N ILE A 93 -20.46 4.72 1.89
CA ILE A 93 -19.49 4.23 0.90
C ILE A 93 -19.29 2.73 1.08
N SER A 94 -19.20 1.98 -0.01
CA SER A 94 -18.80 0.58 0.03
C SER A 94 -17.30 0.47 0.13
N ILE A 95 -16.81 -0.38 1.04
CA ILE A 95 -15.40 -0.64 1.25
C ILE A 95 -15.10 -2.13 1.21
N SER A 96 -13.84 -2.50 0.94
CA SER A 96 -13.39 -3.88 1.10
C SER A 96 -13.11 -4.21 2.56
N SER A 97 -13.01 -5.50 2.90
CA SER A 97 -12.31 -5.92 4.11
C SER A 97 -10.83 -5.48 4.05
N PRO A 98 -10.17 -5.24 5.21
CA PRO A 98 -8.76 -4.91 5.25
C PRO A 98 -7.89 -6.00 4.65
N ARG A 99 -6.83 -5.61 3.95
CA ARG A 99 -5.75 -6.48 3.49
C ARG A 99 -4.43 -5.88 3.95
N ASN A 100 -3.46 -6.73 4.30
CA ASN A 100 -2.15 -6.29 4.76
C ASN A 100 -1.03 -6.88 3.89
N ASN A 101 -0.45 -6.06 3.02
CA ASN A 101 0.70 -6.38 2.18
C ASN A 101 1.99 -5.70 2.70
N PHE A 102 1.89 -4.96 3.81
CA PHE A 102 3.00 -4.25 4.45
C PHE A 102 3.03 -4.57 5.94
N GLN A 103 3.29 -5.84 6.24
CA GLN A 103 3.18 -6.38 7.59
C GLN A 103 4.26 -5.82 8.51
N LEU A 104 3.84 -5.45 9.73
CA LEU A 104 4.73 -5.06 10.82
C LEU A 104 5.19 -6.30 11.59
N ASP A 105 6.50 -6.47 11.76
CA ASP A 105 7.02 -7.45 12.71
C ASP A 105 6.96 -6.87 14.13
N GLU A 106 5.93 -7.24 14.87
CA GLU A 106 5.70 -6.77 16.24
C GLU A 106 6.72 -7.33 17.25
N ALA A 107 7.47 -8.37 16.89
CA ALA A 107 8.52 -8.94 17.74
C ALA A 107 9.82 -8.13 17.68
N ALA A 108 10.05 -7.37 16.61
CA ALA A 108 11.25 -6.55 16.43
C ALA A 108 11.40 -5.54 17.59
N SER A 109 12.58 -5.55 18.22
CA SER A 109 12.88 -4.68 19.37
C SER A 109 13.22 -3.24 18.97
N GLN A 110 13.74 -3.06 17.74
CA GLN A 110 14.15 -1.75 17.20
C GLN A 110 13.64 -1.57 15.78
N ASN A 111 13.01 -0.43 15.52
CA ASN A 111 12.37 -0.13 14.25
C ASN A 111 12.75 1.26 13.74
N VAL A 112 12.99 1.38 12.44
CA VAL A 112 13.17 2.64 11.73
C VAL A 112 12.07 2.77 10.69
N LEU A 113 11.29 3.83 10.78
CA LEU A 113 10.21 4.14 9.85
C LEU A 113 10.62 5.34 9.01
N LEU A 114 10.74 5.19 7.69
CA LEU A 114 11.05 6.28 6.75
C LEU A 114 9.80 6.62 5.94
N ALA A 115 9.21 7.78 6.22
CA ALA A 115 8.01 8.26 5.54
C ALA A 115 8.35 9.37 4.53
N GLY A 116 7.76 9.31 3.34
CA GLY A 116 7.81 10.37 2.33
C GLY A 116 6.42 10.91 1.98
N GLY A 117 6.11 12.15 2.38
CA GLY A 117 4.80 12.78 2.13
C GLY A 117 3.64 11.93 2.63
N ILE A 118 2.69 11.58 1.74
CA ILE A 118 1.51 10.76 2.09
C ILE A 118 1.87 9.31 2.46
N GLY A 119 3.09 8.84 2.20
CA GLY A 119 3.58 7.55 2.68
C GLY A 119 3.66 7.44 4.20
N ILE A 120 3.40 8.52 4.92
CA ILE A 120 3.21 8.49 6.37
C ILE A 120 2.02 7.63 6.81
N THR A 121 1.01 7.42 5.96
CA THR A 121 -0.26 6.79 6.36
C THR A 121 -0.10 5.39 6.97
N PRO A 122 0.53 4.40 6.31
CA PRO A 122 0.75 3.09 6.93
C PRO A 122 1.73 3.16 8.11
N LEU A 123 2.76 4.00 7.98
CA LEU A 123 3.80 4.14 9.01
C LEU A 123 3.29 4.84 10.27
N TYR A 124 2.27 5.70 10.16
CA TYR A 124 1.61 6.29 11.32
C TYR A 124 0.81 5.26 12.12
N ALA A 125 0.14 4.31 11.45
CA ALA A 125 -0.49 3.19 12.13
C ALA A 125 0.58 2.29 12.83
N MET A 126 1.69 2.01 12.13
CA MET A 126 2.82 1.26 12.71
C MET A 126 3.44 1.97 13.91
N LEU A 127 3.65 3.29 13.82
CA LEU A 127 4.19 4.10 14.91
C LEU A 127 3.34 4.00 16.18
N LYS A 128 2.01 4.12 16.04
CA LYS A 128 1.07 3.97 17.14
C LYS A 128 1.14 2.57 17.74
N ARG A 129 1.13 1.55 16.91
CA ARG A 129 1.19 0.15 17.34
C ARG A 129 2.51 -0.17 18.05
N LEU A 130 3.64 0.26 17.52
CA LEU A 130 4.95 0.05 18.13
C LEU A 130 5.08 0.76 19.48
N ARG A 131 4.47 1.95 19.61
CA ARG A 131 4.36 2.65 20.92
C ARG A 131 3.57 1.83 21.95
N GLU A 132 2.41 1.29 21.56
CA GLU A 132 1.60 0.43 22.44
C GLU A 132 2.38 -0.80 22.92
N LEU A 133 3.22 -1.36 22.05
CA LEU A 133 4.07 -2.52 22.34
C LEU A 133 5.37 -2.14 23.09
N GLY A 134 5.62 -0.86 23.33
CA GLY A 134 6.85 -0.38 23.99
C GLY A 134 8.13 -0.63 23.16
N ARG A 135 8.02 -0.70 21.81
CA ARG A 135 9.16 -0.97 20.93
C ARG A 135 9.94 0.31 20.64
N ARG A 136 11.27 0.20 20.62
CA ARG A 136 12.13 1.32 20.21
C ARG A 136 11.89 1.66 18.75
N THR A 137 11.49 2.90 18.48
CA THR A 137 11.12 3.31 17.14
C THR A 137 11.66 4.69 16.81
N HIS A 138 12.31 4.80 15.66
CA HIS A 138 12.78 6.06 15.11
C HIS A 138 12.03 6.37 13.83
N LEU A 139 11.20 7.42 13.83
CA LEU A 139 10.52 7.91 12.63
C LEU A 139 11.36 8.99 11.95
N ILE A 140 11.67 8.81 10.68
CA ILE A 140 12.22 9.84 9.79
C ILE A 140 11.09 10.24 8.85
N TYR A 141 10.59 11.46 8.97
CA TYR A 141 9.49 11.94 8.15
C TYR A 141 9.92 13.07 7.23
N CYS A 142 9.96 12.77 5.94
CA CYS A 142 10.37 13.66 4.87
C CYS A 142 9.15 14.22 4.15
N ALA A 143 9.14 15.53 3.89
CA ALA A 143 8.14 16.19 3.06
C ALA A 143 8.77 17.40 2.36
N ARG A 144 8.10 17.93 1.34
CA ARG A 144 8.58 19.13 0.63
C ARG A 144 8.61 20.34 1.56
N SER A 145 7.58 20.48 2.39
CA SER A 145 7.48 21.53 3.41
C SER A 145 6.68 21.01 4.60
N ARG A 146 6.75 21.71 5.72
CA ARG A 146 5.93 21.42 6.90
C ARG A 146 4.43 21.46 6.58
N SER A 147 3.98 22.35 5.71
CA SER A 147 2.58 22.46 5.31
C SER A 147 2.09 21.31 4.42
N ASP A 148 3.00 20.50 3.86
CA ASP A 148 2.68 19.31 3.07
C ASP A 148 2.75 18.02 3.91
N ALA A 149 3.08 18.13 5.21
CA ALA A 149 3.26 16.99 6.12
C ALA A 149 2.03 16.79 6.99
N ALA A 150 1.30 15.69 6.78
CA ALA A 150 0.15 15.33 7.61
C ALA A 150 0.58 14.78 8.98
N PHE A 151 -0.30 14.89 9.97
CA PHE A 151 -0.15 14.32 11.33
C PHE A 151 1.06 14.81 12.14
N VAL A 152 1.67 15.94 11.77
CA VAL A 152 2.89 16.44 12.45
C VAL A 152 2.64 16.66 13.95
N GLU A 153 1.55 17.33 14.30
CA GLU A 153 1.20 17.61 15.70
C GLU A 153 0.85 16.33 16.46
N ASP A 154 0.09 15.43 15.83
CA ASP A 154 -0.29 14.14 16.41
C ASP A 154 0.97 13.27 16.67
N ILE A 155 1.93 13.24 15.75
CA ILE A 155 3.21 12.54 15.89
C ILE A 155 4.05 13.16 17.02
N GLN A 156 4.14 14.49 17.09
CA GLN A 156 4.85 15.17 18.17
C GLN A 156 4.24 14.86 19.53
N ALA A 157 2.91 14.84 19.61
CA ALA A 157 2.20 14.47 20.84
C ALA A 157 2.46 13.00 21.23
N LEU A 158 2.49 12.07 20.27
CA LEU A 158 2.84 10.66 20.51
C LEU A 158 4.25 10.51 21.07
N VAL A 159 5.23 11.22 20.52
CA VAL A 159 6.63 11.20 20.97
C VAL A 159 6.75 11.81 22.35
N ALA A 160 6.11 12.96 22.60
CA ALA A 160 6.13 13.64 23.91
C ALA A 160 5.50 12.78 25.02
N ALA A 161 4.49 11.98 24.69
CA ALA A 161 3.82 11.06 25.61
C ALA A 161 4.51 9.69 25.71
N SER A 162 5.64 9.48 25.02
CA SER A 162 6.43 8.25 25.12
C SER A 162 7.37 8.28 26.30
N HIS A 163 7.38 7.20 27.09
CA HIS A 163 8.30 7.05 28.22
C HIS A 163 9.68 6.59 27.72
N ASP A 164 10.74 7.02 28.43
CA ASP A 164 12.12 6.56 28.26
C ASP A 164 12.75 6.75 26.86
N GLY A 165 12.21 7.68 26.04
CA GLY A 165 12.75 7.92 24.70
C GLY A 165 12.58 6.74 23.73
N ALA A 166 11.63 5.84 24.00
CA ALA A 166 11.35 4.71 23.12
C ALA A 166 10.91 5.13 21.72
N LEU A 167 10.21 6.28 21.61
CA LEU A 167 9.90 6.90 20.32
C LEU A 167 10.75 8.16 20.11
N SER A 168 11.25 8.31 18.88
CA SER A 168 11.89 9.54 18.43
C SER A 168 11.46 9.86 16.99
N VAL A 169 11.47 11.15 16.65
CA VAL A 169 11.12 11.62 15.31
C VAL A 169 12.16 12.60 14.79
N HIS A 170 12.51 12.42 13.53
CA HIS A 170 13.30 13.36 12.75
C HIS A 170 12.46 13.87 11.58
N PHE A 171 12.05 15.14 11.63
CA PHE A 171 11.39 15.79 10.51
C PHE A 171 12.43 16.36 9.54
N HIS A 172 12.28 16.06 8.26
CA HIS A 172 13.12 16.58 7.20
C HIS A 172 12.22 17.28 6.16
N PHE A 173 12.30 18.61 6.09
CA PHE A 173 11.56 19.40 5.10
C PHE A 173 12.55 19.96 4.06
N ASP A 174 12.28 19.66 2.79
CA ASP A 174 13.19 20.00 1.69
C ASP A 174 13.37 21.52 1.54
N ASP A 175 12.32 22.32 1.79
CA ASP A 175 12.37 23.76 1.76
C ASP A 175 13.25 24.38 2.87
N GLU A 176 13.40 23.69 4.00
CA GLU A 176 14.26 24.10 5.11
C GLU A 176 15.71 23.59 4.94
N LYS A 177 15.90 22.42 4.32
CA LYS A 177 17.18 21.73 4.22
C LYS A 177 17.88 21.88 2.87
N GLY A 178 17.14 22.25 1.82
CA GLY A 178 17.68 22.47 0.47
C GLY A 178 18.02 21.20 -0.32
N ALA A 179 18.00 20.02 0.31
CA ALA A 179 18.30 18.75 -0.34
C ALA A 179 17.62 17.58 0.38
N ALA A 180 17.47 16.44 -0.32
CA ALA A 180 17.01 15.18 0.27
C ALA A 180 18.02 14.67 1.33
N PRO A 181 17.56 13.91 2.34
CA PRO A 181 18.43 13.41 3.40
C PRO A 181 19.43 12.37 2.89
N ASP A 182 20.64 12.37 3.45
CA ASP A 182 21.60 11.28 3.27
C ASP A 182 21.20 10.07 4.12
N LEU A 183 20.51 9.12 3.50
CA LEU A 183 19.97 7.94 4.17
C LEU A 183 21.08 7.01 4.68
N VAL A 184 22.22 6.92 3.99
CA VAL A 184 23.37 6.12 4.45
C VAL A 184 23.86 6.65 5.80
N ARG A 185 24.04 7.97 5.90
CA ARG A 185 24.45 8.62 7.14
C ARG A 185 23.42 8.46 8.25
N LEU A 186 22.11 8.60 7.92
CA LEU A 186 21.04 8.47 8.91
C LEU A 186 20.91 7.05 9.46
N PHE A 187 21.18 6.04 8.61
CA PHE A 187 21.02 4.63 9.00
C PHE A 187 22.27 4.01 9.61
N SER A 188 23.44 4.62 9.46
CA SER A 188 24.73 4.02 9.85
C SER A 188 24.88 3.67 11.34
N ASN A 189 24.06 4.24 12.21
CA ASN A 189 24.14 4.05 13.67
C ASN A 189 23.15 3.01 14.21
N PHE A 190 22.34 2.38 13.35
CA PHE A 190 21.41 1.34 13.79
C PHE A 190 22.08 -0.04 13.78
N SER A 191 21.58 -0.95 14.63
CA SER A 191 22.09 -2.33 14.69
C SER A 191 21.65 -3.14 13.46
N ALA A 192 22.34 -4.25 13.18
CA ALA A 192 21.99 -5.15 12.08
C ALA A 192 20.59 -5.79 12.25
N GLU A 193 20.13 -5.93 13.49
CA GLU A 193 18.84 -6.52 13.83
C GLU A 193 17.67 -5.51 13.73
N THR A 194 17.93 -4.28 13.29
CA THR A 194 16.90 -3.25 13.16
C THR A 194 16.00 -3.54 11.97
N HIS A 195 14.69 -3.46 12.17
CA HIS A 195 13.71 -3.54 11.09
C HIS A 195 13.48 -2.15 10.49
N PHE A 196 13.64 -2.06 9.18
CA PHE A 196 13.44 -0.83 8.42
C PHE A 196 12.16 -0.92 7.60
N TYR A 197 11.33 0.13 7.67
CA TYR A 197 10.08 0.25 6.92
C TYR A 197 10.08 1.56 6.16
N CYS A 198 9.77 1.52 4.87
CA CYS A 198 9.73 2.72 4.05
C CYS A 198 8.45 2.79 3.22
N CYS A 199 7.78 3.95 3.22
CA CYS A 199 6.73 4.27 2.28
C CYS A 199 6.87 5.73 1.82
N GLY A 200 6.90 5.94 0.50
CA GLY A 200 7.14 7.27 -0.07
C GLY A 200 7.23 7.24 -1.60
N PRO A 201 7.67 8.35 -2.21
CA PRO A 201 7.83 8.44 -3.66
C PRO A 201 8.96 7.54 -4.18
N GLY A 202 8.85 7.12 -5.45
CA GLY A 202 9.79 6.19 -6.10
C GLY A 202 11.28 6.49 -5.86
N PRO A 203 11.77 7.71 -6.09
CA PRO A 203 13.17 8.05 -5.85
C PRO A 203 13.64 7.85 -4.40
N MET A 204 12.75 8.08 -3.42
CA MET A 204 13.05 7.82 -2.00
C MET A 204 13.16 6.31 -1.73
N LEU A 205 12.25 5.51 -2.28
CA LEU A 205 12.28 4.05 -2.13
C LEU A 205 13.54 3.44 -2.75
N GLU A 206 13.99 3.93 -3.90
CA GLU A 206 15.26 3.53 -4.53
C GLU A 206 16.47 3.91 -3.68
N ALA A 207 16.48 5.13 -3.14
CA ALA A 207 17.57 5.59 -2.26
C ALA A 207 17.60 4.78 -0.95
N TYR A 208 16.42 4.45 -0.41
CA TYR A 208 16.26 3.62 0.77
C TYR A 208 16.81 2.21 0.55
N GLU A 209 16.41 1.54 -0.52
CA GLU A 209 16.88 0.20 -0.88
C GLU A 209 18.40 0.19 -1.03
N LYS A 210 18.99 1.13 -1.78
CA LYS A 210 20.44 1.28 -1.95
C LYS A 210 21.17 1.53 -0.63
N ALA A 211 20.60 2.32 0.27
CA ALA A 211 21.21 2.61 1.57
C ALA A 211 21.20 1.39 2.48
N CYS A 212 20.10 0.65 2.54
CA CYS A 212 20.00 -0.60 3.30
C CYS A 212 20.94 -1.68 2.76
N ASP A 213 20.98 -1.88 1.44
CA ASP A 213 21.89 -2.82 0.78
C ASP A 213 23.36 -2.48 1.09
N LYS A 214 23.76 -1.19 0.98
CA LYS A 214 25.11 -0.71 1.27
C LYS A 214 25.52 -0.95 2.72
N LEU A 215 24.59 -0.85 3.66
CA LEU A 215 24.84 -1.03 5.10
C LEU A 215 24.62 -2.47 5.57
N GLY A 216 24.15 -3.37 4.68
CA GLY A 216 24.00 -4.80 4.97
C GLY A 216 22.80 -5.13 5.85
N TYR A 217 21.74 -4.30 5.86
CA TYR A 217 20.53 -4.59 6.62
C TYR A 217 19.69 -5.68 5.95
N ALA A 218 19.24 -6.67 6.74
CA ALA A 218 18.48 -7.82 6.26
C ALA A 218 16.96 -7.61 6.36
N HIS A 219 16.49 -6.84 7.36
CA HIS A 219 15.05 -6.67 7.64
C HIS A 219 14.53 -5.38 7.00
N VAL A 220 14.37 -5.41 5.68
CA VAL A 220 14.04 -4.24 4.85
C VAL A 220 12.66 -4.42 4.23
N HIS A 221 11.72 -3.53 4.56
CA HIS A 221 10.33 -3.58 4.14
C HIS A 221 9.95 -2.28 3.44
N MET A 222 9.18 -2.35 2.36
CA MET A 222 8.71 -1.14 1.67
C MET A 222 7.30 -1.33 1.08
N GLU A 223 6.55 -0.23 1.03
CA GLU A 223 5.27 -0.15 0.33
C GLU A 223 5.31 0.92 -0.75
N ARG A 224 4.73 0.62 -1.92
CA ARG A 224 4.65 1.52 -3.07
C ARG A 224 3.20 1.93 -3.32
N PHE A 225 2.94 3.24 -3.45
CA PHE A 225 1.61 3.76 -3.81
C PHE A 225 1.46 4.04 -5.32
N ALA A 226 2.53 3.93 -6.07
CA ALA A 226 2.52 4.03 -7.52
C ALA A 226 3.34 2.88 -8.13
N ALA A 227 2.90 2.37 -9.28
CA ALA A 227 3.65 1.38 -10.02
C ALA A 227 5.03 1.95 -10.43
N ALA A 228 6.06 1.11 -10.39
CA ALA A 228 7.39 1.51 -10.86
C ALA A 228 7.32 1.83 -12.36
N PRO A 229 7.89 2.95 -12.84
CA PRO A 229 7.81 3.36 -14.25
C PRO A 229 8.32 2.28 -15.22
N GLU A 230 9.36 1.55 -14.83
CA GLU A 230 9.97 0.48 -15.63
C GLU A 230 9.03 -0.70 -15.91
N LEU A 231 7.95 -0.84 -15.13
CA LEU A 231 7.00 -1.94 -15.23
C LEU A 231 5.74 -1.56 -16.04
N THR A 232 5.48 -0.28 -16.27
CA THR A 232 4.26 0.20 -16.92
C THR A 232 4.36 0.26 -18.45
N ASP A 233 5.55 0.42 -19.02
CA ASP A 233 5.75 0.69 -20.44
C ASP A 233 6.00 -0.56 -21.30
N GLN A 234 6.10 -1.75 -20.70
CA GLN A 234 6.37 -2.99 -21.42
C GLN A 234 5.14 -3.90 -21.52
N VAL A 235 4.11 -3.48 -22.24
CA VAL A 235 3.16 -4.45 -22.82
C VAL A 235 3.81 -4.99 -24.11
N THR A 236 4.86 -5.79 -23.97
CA THR A 236 5.57 -6.43 -25.09
C THR A 236 5.20 -7.91 -25.24
N ASP A 237 3.96 -8.29 -24.92
CA ASP A 237 3.45 -9.59 -25.38
C ASP A 237 3.24 -9.50 -26.89
N SER A 238 4.35 -9.55 -27.65
CA SER A 238 4.36 -9.55 -29.11
C SER A 238 3.71 -10.81 -29.69
N ALA A 239 3.62 -11.88 -28.89
CA ALA A 239 2.89 -13.10 -29.21
C ALA A 239 1.84 -13.33 -28.11
N GLY A 240 0.57 -13.51 -28.47
CA GLY A 240 -0.48 -13.90 -27.51
C GLY A 240 -0.13 -15.22 -26.80
N TYR A 241 -0.80 -15.49 -25.70
CA TYR A 241 -0.59 -16.72 -24.92
C TYR A 241 -1.91 -17.32 -24.43
N THR A 242 -1.85 -18.56 -23.94
CA THR A 242 -3.02 -19.31 -23.49
C THR A 242 -3.02 -19.41 -21.97
N VAL A 243 -4.18 -19.22 -21.33
CA VAL A 243 -4.36 -19.39 -19.89
C VAL A 243 -5.43 -20.43 -19.62
N ALA A 244 -5.07 -21.50 -18.90
CA ALA A 244 -6.00 -22.50 -18.41
C ALA A 244 -6.33 -22.22 -16.94
N LEU A 245 -7.61 -22.10 -16.62
CA LEU A 245 -8.13 -21.87 -15.28
C LEU A 245 -8.57 -23.22 -14.70
N LYS A 246 -7.85 -23.74 -13.70
CA LYS A 246 -8.01 -25.10 -13.22
C LYS A 246 -9.35 -25.35 -12.52
N LYS A 247 -9.82 -24.38 -11.71
CA LYS A 247 -11.08 -24.53 -10.96
C LYS A 247 -12.31 -24.44 -11.85
N SER A 248 -12.31 -23.47 -12.78
CA SER A 248 -13.44 -23.26 -13.69
C SER A 248 -13.41 -24.15 -14.94
N GLY A 249 -12.29 -24.82 -15.23
CA GLY A 249 -12.07 -25.63 -16.42
C GLY A 249 -12.01 -24.82 -17.73
N LYS A 250 -11.99 -23.50 -17.66
CA LYS A 250 -11.95 -22.61 -18.83
C LYS A 250 -10.55 -22.45 -19.36
N THR A 251 -10.44 -22.33 -20.69
CA THR A 251 -9.20 -21.92 -21.36
C THR A 251 -9.46 -20.60 -22.09
N VAL A 252 -8.60 -19.61 -21.87
CA VAL A 252 -8.72 -18.27 -22.43
C VAL A 252 -7.48 -17.95 -23.25
N GLN A 253 -7.69 -17.48 -24.48
CA GLN A 253 -6.63 -16.90 -25.30
C GLN A 253 -6.46 -15.43 -24.93
N VAL A 254 -5.24 -15.02 -24.61
CA VAL A 254 -4.88 -13.63 -24.36
C VAL A 254 -4.22 -13.08 -25.61
N PRO A 255 -4.89 -12.19 -26.36
CA PRO A 255 -4.32 -11.58 -27.56
C PRO A 255 -3.09 -10.71 -27.25
N PRO A 256 -2.18 -10.51 -28.22
CA PRO A 256 -1.09 -9.56 -28.08
C PRO A 256 -1.58 -8.18 -27.61
N GLY A 257 -0.87 -7.54 -26.68
CA GLY A 257 -1.23 -6.22 -26.15
C GLY A 257 -2.44 -6.17 -25.23
N THR A 258 -3.06 -7.32 -24.91
CA THR A 258 -4.21 -7.40 -24.00
C THR A 258 -3.74 -7.80 -22.58
N LYS A 259 -4.21 -7.10 -21.57
CA LYS A 259 -3.95 -7.49 -20.19
C LYS A 259 -4.71 -8.78 -19.84
N LEU A 260 -4.07 -9.70 -19.11
CA LEU A 260 -4.68 -10.96 -18.70
C LEU A 260 -6.03 -10.76 -18.01
N LEU A 261 -6.11 -9.84 -17.05
CA LEU A 261 -7.38 -9.52 -16.35
C LEU A 261 -8.50 -9.16 -17.33
N ASP A 262 -8.22 -8.34 -18.34
CA ASP A 262 -9.23 -7.90 -19.31
C ASP A 262 -9.70 -9.05 -20.20
N ALA A 263 -8.77 -9.93 -20.63
CA ALA A 263 -9.12 -11.14 -21.38
C ALA A 263 -9.98 -12.09 -20.53
N LEU A 264 -9.65 -12.29 -19.25
CA LEU A 264 -10.45 -13.13 -18.34
C LEU A 264 -11.86 -12.58 -18.14
N LEU A 265 -11.99 -11.27 -17.91
CA LEU A 265 -13.30 -10.61 -17.73
C LEU A 265 -14.14 -10.70 -19.00
N SER A 266 -13.52 -10.49 -20.19
CA SER A 266 -14.20 -10.61 -21.49
C SER A 266 -14.67 -12.04 -21.77
N ALA A 267 -13.94 -13.05 -21.26
CA ALA A 267 -14.35 -14.46 -21.33
C ALA A 267 -15.38 -14.87 -20.25
N GLY A 268 -15.91 -13.91 -19.49
CA GLY A 268 -16.90 -14.16 -18.44
C GLY A 268 -16.34 -14.95 -17.26
N CYS A 269 -15.03 -14.83 -16.97
CA CYS A 269 -14.42 -15.42 -15.80
C CYS A 269 -14.66 -14.53 -14.57
N LYS A 270 -15.00 -15.17 -13.45
CA LYS A 270 -15.14 -14.47 -12.17
C LYS A 270 -13.79 -14.44 -11.46
N VAL A 271 -13.10 -13.32 -11.53
CA VAL A 271 -11.81 -13.10 -10.86
C VAL A 271 -11.89 -11.88 -9.97
N GLU A 272 -11.20 -11.93 -8.83
CA GLU A 272 -11.13 -10.79 -7.93
C GLU A 272 -10.10 -9.78 -8.44
N PHE A 273 -10.40 -8.49 -8.32
CA PHE A 273 -9.47 -7.40 -8.65
C PHE A 273 -9.94 -6.08 -8.00
N SER A 274 -9.01 -5.11 -7.89
CA SER A 274 -9.30 -3.78 -7.38
C SER A 274 -8.53 -2.71 -8.17
N CYS A 275 -7.28 -2.38 -7.77
CA CYS A 275 -6.54 -1.22 -8.29
C CYS A 275 -6.21 -1.29 -9.80
N ARG A 276 -6.07 -2.47 -10.37
CA ARG A 276 -5.62 -2.73 -11.76
C ARG A 276 -4.20 -2.23 -12.08
N GLU A 277 -3.36 -2.07 -11.06
CA GLU A 277 -2.03 -1.44 -11.11
C GLU A 277 -0.92 -2.30 -10.48
N GLY A 278 -1.24 -3.51 -10.01
CA GLY A 278 -0.27 -4.39 -9.37
C GLY A 278 0.22 -3.90 -8.00
N LEU A 279 -0.63 -3.15 -7.26
CA LEU A 279 -0.26 -2.50 -6.00
C LEU A 279 -1.05 -3.02 -4.78
N CYS A 280 -2.26 -3.58 -4.97
CA CYS A 280 -3.16 -3.86 -3.85
C CYS A 280 -3.32 -5.34 -3.50
N GLY A 281 -2.77 -6.27 -4.28
CA GLY A 281 -2.85 -7.71 -4.05
C GLY A 281 -4.21 -8.36 -4.33
N ALA A 282 -5.30 -7.60 -4.54
CA ALA A 282 -6.65 -8.16 -4.70
C ALA A 282 -6.78 -9.17 -5.86
N CYS A 283 -5.93 -9.07 -6.86
CA CYS A 283 -5.92 -9.95 -8.03
C CYS A 283 -4.84 -11.02 -7.97
N GLU A 284 -4.23 -11.25 -6.81
CA GLU A 284 -3.23 -12.31 -6.68
C GLU A 284 -3.85 -13.67 -6.99
N THR A 285 -3.23 -14.38 -7.91
CA THR A 285 -3.70 -15.69 -8.35
C THR A 285 -2.55 -16.68 -8.34
N ARG A 286 -2.77 -17.86 -7.75
CA ARG A 286 -1.77 -18.92 -7.67
C ARG A 286 -1.46 -19.47 -9.06
N VAL A 287 -0.17 -19.62 -9.35
CA VAL A 287 0.36 -20.23 -10.58
C VAL A 287 0.61 -21.70 -10.31
N LEU A 288 0.03 -22.57 -11.14
CA LEU A 288 0.20 -24.02 -11.07
C LEU A 288 1.26 -24.49 -12.09
N SER A 289 1.36 -23.83 -13.23
CA SER A 289 2.33 -24.13 -14.27
C SER A 289 2.53 -22.95 -15.22
N GLY A 290 3.67 -22.89 -15.89
CA GLY A 290 4.07 -21.82 -16.77
C GLY A 290 4.98 -20.79 -16.09
N GLU A 291 5.63 -19.94 -16.89
CA GLU A 291 6.55 -18.90 -16.42
C GLU A 291 5.89 -17.53 -16.51
N VAL A 292 5.80 -16.85 -15.35
CA VAL A 292 5.17 -15.53 -15.25
C VAL A 292 6.15 -14.43 -15.65
N GLU A 293 5.67 -13.44 -16.38
CA GLU A 293 6.32 -12.16 -16.53
C GLU A 293 5.76 -11.19 -15.48
N HIS A 294 6.46 -11.11 -14.35
CA HIS A 294 6.04 -10.26 -13.23
C HIS A 294 6.21 -8.77 -13.55
N ARG A 295 5.11 -8.01 -13.43
CA ARG A 295 5.06 -6.55 -13.65
C ARG A 295 4.41 -5.82 -12.47
N ASP A 296 4.16 -6.51 -11.36
CA ASP A 296 3.62 -5.96 -10.13
C ASP A 296 4.70 -5.27 -9.29
N SER A 297 4.27 -4.51 -8.27
CA SER A 297 5.15 -3.85 -7.30
C SER A 297 4.96 -4.37 -5.87
N ILE A 298 4.30 -5.53 -5.72
CA ILE A 298 4.00 -6.16 -4.42
C ILE A 298 4.96 -7.29 -4.11
N LEU A 299 5.10 -8.24 -5.05
CA LEU A 299 5.91 -9.43 -4.82
C LEU A 299 7.40 -9.06 -4.66
N THR A 300 8.03 -9.62 -3.67
CA THR A 300 9.47 -9.54 -3.45
C THR A 300 10.26 -10.24 -4.57
N LYS A 301 11.55 -9.97 -4.67
CA LYS A 301 12.45 -10.68 -5.62
C LYS A 301 12.40 -12.20 -5.42
N ALA A 302 12.33 -12.66 -4.16
CA ALA A 302 12.27 -14.08 -3.82
C ALA A 302 10.92 -14.72 -4.24
N GLU A 303 9.79 -14.04 -4.01
CA GLU A 303 8.46 -14.50 -4.40
C GLU A 303 8.31 -14.56 -5.93
N ARG A 304 8.81 -13.56 -6.66
CA ARG A 304 8.85 -13.59 -8.13
C ARG A 304 9.70 -14.74 -8.64
N ALA A 305 10.88 -14.97 -8.06
CA ALA A 305 11.74 -16.10 -8.43
C ALA A 305 11.09 -17.45 -8.11
N ALA A 306 10.28 -17.55 -7.05
CA ALA A 306 9.53 -18.74 -6.70
C ALA A 306 8.38 -19.06 -7.68
N ASN A 307 7.89 -18.08 -8.44
CA ASN A 307 6.87 -18.20 -9.48
C ASN A 307 5.58 -18.91 -9.02
N LYS A 308 5.18 -18.72 -7.76
CA LYS A 308 4.02 -19.41 -7.16
C LYS A 308 2.71 -18.67 -7.28
N SER A 309 2.76 -17.35 -7.47
CA SER A 309 1.59 -16.49 -7.65
C SER A 309 1.90 -15.35 -8.61
N MET A 310 0.87 -14.68 -9.10
CA MET A 310 0.99 -13.51 -9.96
C MET A 310 -0.16 -12.52 -9.75
N MET A 311 0.10 -11.25 -10.03
CA MET A 311 -0.94 -10.23 -10.11
C MET A 311 -1.51 -10.17 -11.54
N ILE A 312 -2.66 -10.84 -11.76
CA ILE A 312 -3.26 -10.98 -13.12
C ILE A 312 -3.64 -9.64 -13.78
N CYS A 313 -3.71 -8.55 -13.03
CA CYS A 313 -4.07 -7.24 -13.58
C CYS A 313 -2.93 -6.57 -14.36
N VAL A 314 -1.66 -6.96 -14.12
CA VAL A 314 -0.49 -6.35 -14.77
C VAL A 314 0.51 -7.36 -15.33
N SER A 315 0.64 -8.54 -14.71
CA SER A 315 1.62 -9.55 -15.10
C SER A 315 1.20 -10.33 -16.34
N GLY A 316 2.17 -10.82 -17.11
CA GLY A 316 1.99 -11.57 -18.35
C GLY A 316 2.56 -12.98 -18.27
N CYS A 317 2.85 -13.57 -19.44
CA CYS A 317 3.37 -14.93 -19.60
C CYS A 317 4.64 -14.94 -20.49
N ARG A 318 5.69 -15.63 -20.03
CA ARG A 318 6.92 -15.86 -20.81
C ARG A 318 6.91 -17.20 -21.56
N SER A 319 6.23 -18.20 -21.05
CA SER A 319 6.24 -19.58 -21.57
C SER A 319 5.19 -19.88 -22.65
N GLY A 320 4.39 -18.87 -23.06
CA GLY A 320 3.30 -19.05 -24.03
C GLY A 320 2.05 -19.71 -23.45
N THR A 321 2.13 -20.35 -22.29
CA THR A 321 0.99 -20.97 -21.60
C THR A 321 1.13 -20.83 -20.09
N LEU A 322 0.03 -20.46 -19.39
CA LEU A 322 -0.09 -20.45 -17.94
C LEU A 322 -1.24 -21.36 -17.51
N VAL A 323 -1.06 -22.00 -16.35
CA VAL A 323 -2.14 -22.71 -15.66
C VAL A 323 -2.32 -22.05 -14.30
N LEU A 324 -3.50 -21.49 -14.05
CA LEU A 324 -3.84 -20.76 -12.84
C LEU A 324 -4.89 -21.50 -12.00
N ASP A 325 -4.81 -21.32 -10.68
CA ASP A 325 -5.77 -21.90 -9.72
C ASP A 325 -7.01 -20.97 -9.54
N ALA A 326 -7.75 -20.76 -10.65
CA ALA A 326 -8.92 -19.90 -10.71
C ALA A 326 -10.12 -20.58 -11.40
#